data_5dfc55b66f67e9a2f895c0924373fbe0
#
_entry.id   5dfc55b66f67e9a2f895c0924373fbe0
#
_cell.length_a   1.000
_cell.length_b   1.000
_cell.length_c   1.000
_cell.angle_alpha   90.00
_cell.angle_beta   90.00
_cell.angle_gamma   90.00
#
_symmetry.space_group_name_H-M   'P 1'
#
loop_
_entity.id
_entity.type
_entity.pdbx_description
1 polymer ?
#
loop_
_entity_poly.entity_id
_entity_poly.type
_entity_poly.pdbx_seq_one_letter_code
_entity_poly.pdbx_strand_id
1 'polypeptide(L)'
;MADQIDLSKMFKIPVPSQLDTNETVLVIEDQQDLRLIIAHQLQKLQFTKIRGVSNGYEAIETLTEVKKCAVIICDMEMPVMGGLDLLTELRERTDLERGPFCLSMDNVSKEKLMLAVENGVDEILVKPFTLGDIAPKVRSAFKVFHNPKNPEKAYELAKAHLREKRLDEATKVYAALTQATRAARPAVGLARVAIAEGKLDLATKHLAEAESRNKNFVHTFVVRGEMLMAQKRFDEALQAFQNAITLSPLNPVRYKMAADLLFQVQRYADAVTLLESALKHELDFKDLYHYLSQAHFALKAYDKASRYIRSALSSDPENVVYLNQLGICLKEVQNFDEAQKVYNQIIKIDPENRAALYNKAVMMHTKGDHAEAIKLLERVLKKHPEFGQAKSKLEEYRKSGPAKAAPAKPGAA
;
A
#
# COMPACT_ATOMS: atom_id res chain seq x y z
N MET A 1 -23.65 -15.94 -31.71
CA MET A 1 -22.88 -14.82 -31.17
C MET A 1 -23.88 -13.92 -30.48
N ALA A 2 -23.91 -13.88 -29.17
CA ALA A 2 -24.80 -12.96 -28.47
C ALA A 2 -24.34 -11.54 -28.81
N ASP A 3 -25.26 -10.69 -29.28
CA ASP A 3 -24.99 -9.28 -29.53
C ASP A 3 -24.37 -8.68 -28.25
N GLN A 4 -23.08 -8.32 -28.34
CA GLN A 4 -22.42 -7.71 -27.21
C GLN A 4 -23.10 -6.34 -26.95
N ILE A 5 -23.68 -6.21 -25.77
CA ILE A 5 -24.34 -4.98 -25.31
C ILE A 5 -23.32 -3.83 -25.43
N ASP A 6 -23.65 -2.80 -26.17
CA ASP A 6 -22.82 -1.59 -26.28
C ASP A 6 -23.05 -0.70 -25.04
N LEU A 7 -22.27 -0.98 -23.99
CA LEU A 7 -22.36 -0.27 -22.72
C LEU A 7 -22.02 1.23 -22.85
N SER A 8 -21.20 1.63 -23.83
CA SER A 8 -20.85 3.02 -24.02
C SER A 8 -22.02 3.86 -24.50
N LYS A 9 -22.82 3.31 -25.44
CA LYS A 9 -24.06 3.95 -25.87
C LYS A 9 -25.12 3.98 -24.79
N MET A 10 -25.26 2.87 -24.06
CA MET A 10 -26.22 2.75 -22.97
C MET A 10 -25.99 3.77 -21.86
N PHE A 11 -24.73 4.01 -21.50
CA PHE A 11 -24.35 4.92 -20.39
C PHE A 11 -23.75 6.24 -20.84
N LYS A 12 -23.76 6.54 -22.15
CA LYS A 12 -23.17 7.78 -22.72
C LYS A 12 -21.74 8.03 -22.25
N ILE A 13 -20.92 6.97 -22.26
CA ILE A 13 -19.53 7.05 -21.80
C ILE A 13 -18.71 7.87 -22.79
N PRO A 14 -18.03 8.95 -22.36
CA PRO A 14 -17.18 9.72 -23.25
C PRO A 14 -15.98 8.87 -23.72
N VAL A 15 -15.75 8.89 -25.03
CA VAL A 15 -14.59 8.21 -25.65
C VAL A 15 -13.65 9.29 -26.18
N PRO A 16 -12.45 9.47 -25.56
CA PRO A 16 -11.47 10.42 -26.06
C PRO A 16 -11.04 10.07 -27.48
N SER A 17 -10.97 11.06 -28.36
CA SER A 17 -10.57 10.88 -29.76
C SER A 17 -9.06 10.82 -29.96
N GLN A 18 -8.30 11.41 -29.04
CA GLN A 18 -6.84 11.54 -29.12
C GLN A 18 -6.16 11.26 -27.77
N LEU A 19 -4.92 10.77 -27.87
CA LEU A 19 -4.02 10.57 -26.75
C LEU A 19 -3.51 11.94 -26.26
N ASP A 20 -3.71 12.25 -24.98
CA ASP A 20 -3.20 13.48 -24.37
C ASP A 20 -1.76 13.30 -23.91
N THR A 21 -0.82 13.98 -24.59
CA THR A 21 0.60 13.94 -24.26
C THR A 21 0.99 14.76 -23.02
N ASN A 22 0.07 15.57 -22.47
CA ASN A 22 0.27 16.32 -21.23
C ASN A 22 -0.14 15.53 -19.97
N GLU A 23 -0.86 14.42 -20.13
CA GLU A 23 -1.13 13.51 -19.03
C GLU A 23 0.11 12.67 -18.70
N THR A 24 0.17 12.17 -17.47
CA THR A 24 1.29 11.34 -17.01
C THR A 24 1.30 9.98 -17.69
N VAL A 25 2.48 9.54 -18.15
CA VAL A 25 2.75 8.13 -18.50
C VAL A 25 3.51 7.48 -17.36
N LEU A 26 3.06 6.33 -16.93
CA LEU A 26 3.72 5.54 -15.89
C LEU A 26 4.47 4.37 -16.53
N VAL A 27 5.77 4.28 -16.26
CA VAL A 27 6.66 3.20 -16.71
C VAL A 27 7.07 2.39 -15.49
N ILE A 28 6.72 1.11 -15.49
CA ILE A 28 6.94 0.20 -14.37
C ILE A 28 7.84 -0.93 -14.87
N GLU A 29 9.09 -0.90 -14.47
CA GLU A 29 10.14 -1.79 -14.95
C GLU A 29 11.24 -1.84 -13.88
N ASP A 30 11.64 -3.00 -13.43
CA ASP A 30 12.65 -3.16 -12.37
C ASP A 30 14.06 -2.82 -12.86
N GLN A 31 14.37 -3.10 -14.13
CA GLN A 31 15.65 -2.77 -14.73
C GLN A 31 15.75 -1.27 -15.08
N GLN A 32 16.62 -0.57 -14.40
CA GLN A 32 16.78 0.88 -14.54
C GLN A 32 17.11 1.31 -15.96
N ASP A 33 18.01 0.60 -16.64
CA ASP A 33 18.44 0.94 -18.00
C ASP A 33 17.28 0.80 -18.99
N LEU A 34 16.48 -0.25 -18.87
CA LEU A 34 15.33 -0.48 -19.73
C LEU A 34 14.24 0.55 -19.46
N ARG A 35 14.01 0.90 -18.19
CA ARG A 35 13.08 1.96 -17.78
C ARG A 35 13.46 3.32 -18.39
N LEU A 36 14.75 3.65 -18.42
CA LEU A 36 15.26 4.87 -19.06
C LEU A 36 15.09 4.85 -20.59
N ILE A 37 15.33 3.70 -21.23
CA ILE A 37 15.11 3.52 -22.67
C ILE A 37 13.64 3.76 -23.02
N ILE A 38 12.71 3.17 -22.29
CA ILE A 38 11.27 3.35 -22.49
C ILE A 38 10.90 4.84 -22.31
N ALA A 39 11.38 5.47 -21.24
CA ALA A 39 11.11 6.89 -20.98
C ALA A 39 11.61 7.79 -22.12
N HIS A 40 12.81 7.54 -22.63
CA HIS A 40 13.35 8.30 -23.78
C HIS A 40 12.52 8.13 -25.06
N GLN A 41 11.96 6.92 -25.29
CA GLN A 41 11.05 6.67 -26.40
C GLN A 41 9.75 7.48 -26.29
N LEU A 42 9.19 7.54 -25.09
CA LEU A 42 7.98 8.28 -24.79
C LEU A 42 8.20 9.80 -24.94
N GLN A 43 9.37 10.31 -24.60
CA GLN A 43 9.74 11.71 -24.86
C GLN A 43 9.71 12.04 -26.37
N LYS A 44 10.18 11.12 -27.25
CA LYS A 44 10.09 11.27 -28.69
C LYS A 44 8.64 11.28 -29.21
N LEU A 45 7.71 10.68 -28.46
CA LEU A 45 6.27 10.76 -28.71
C LEU A 45 5.63 12.02 -28.11
N GLN A 46 6.45 12.97 -27.64
CA GLN A 46 6.05 14.26 -27.05
C GLN A 46 5.33 14.15 -25.69
N PHE A 47 5.45 13.03 -25.00
CA PHE A 47 5.01 12.98 -23.61
C PHE A 47 5.96 13.80 -22.73
N THR A 48 5.36 14.73 -21.95
CA THR A 48 6.11 15.67 -21.11
C THR A 48 6.22 15.20 -19.66
N LYS A 49 5.31 14.35 -19.19
CA LYS A 49 5.24 13.85 -17.83
C LYS A 49 5.39 12.33 -17.83
N ILE A 50 6.61 11.87 -17.56
CA ILE A 50 6.93 10.45 -17.47
C ILE A 50 7.40 10.15 -16.05
N ARG A 51 6.76 9.18 -15.41
CA ARG A 51 7.12 8.65 -14.10
C ARG A 51 7.62 7.23 -14.26
N GLY A 52 8.80 6.93 -13.69
CA GLY A 52 9.38 5.59 -13.70
C GLY A 52 9.44 5.02 -12.28
N VAL A 53 8.96 3.78 -12.10
CA VAL A 53 9.00 3.04 -10.83
C VAL A 53 9.47 1.60 -11.06
N SER A 54 9.88 0.90 -10.01
CA SER A 54 10.57 -0.39 -10.11
C SER A 54 9.67 -1.62 -9.90
N ASN A 55 8.46 -1.43 -9.39
CA ASN A 55 7.51 -2.52 -9.10
C ASN A 55 6.07 -2.02 -9.02
N GLY A 56 5.12 -2.97 -8.98
CA GLY A 56 3.70 -2.64 -8.93
C GLY A 56 3.25 -1.93 -7.64
N TYR A 57 3.93 -2.16 -6.53
CA TYR A 57 3.59 -1.47 -5.27
C TYR A 57 3.91 0.03 -5.34
N GLU A 58 5.10 0.40 -5.81
CA GLU A 58 5.47 1.80 -6.08
C GLU A 58 4.56 2.46 -7.11
N ALA A 59 4.09 1.67 -8.09
CA ALA A 59 3.11 2.13 -9.07
C ALA A 59 1.78 2.54 -8.43
N ILE A 60 1.28 1.76 -7.46
CA ILE A 60 0.06 2.09 -6.71
C ILE A 60 0.24 3.39 -5.92
N GLU A 61 1.39 3.56 -5.24
CA GLU A 61 1.70 4.79 -4.53
C GLU A 61 1.70 6.00 -5.49
N THR A 62 2.40 5.86 -6.64
CA THR A 62 2.46 6.92 -7.67
C THR A 62 1.09 7.24 -8.24
N LEU A 63 0.26 6.23 -8.54
CA LEU A 63 -1.09 6.43 -9.08
C LEU A 63 -2.02 7.11 -8.07
N THR A 64 -1.80 6.90 -6.79
CA THR A 64 -2.54 7.60 -5.72
C THR A 64 -2.23 9.10 -5.72
N GLU A 65 -0.99 9.49 -6.08
CA GLU A 65 -0.58 10.89 -6.21
C GLU A 65 -1.11 11.55 -7.50
N VAL A 66 -0.90 10.89 -8.66
CA VAL A 66 -1.19 11.48 -9.98
C VAL A 66 -2.65 11.31 -10.41
N LYS A 67 -3.38 10.36 -9.81
CA LYS A 67 -4.80 10.02 -10.00
C LYS A 67 -5.18 9.53 -11.40
N LYS A 68 -4.54 9.99 -12.47
CA LYS A 68 -4.86 9.64 -13.86
C LYS A 68 -3.58 9.50 -14.70
N CYS A 69 -3.53 8.48 -15.55
CA CYS A 69 -2.45 8.24 -16.49
C CYS A 69 -2.96 8.12 -17.92
N ALA A 70 -2.21 8.70 -18.88
CA ALA A 70 -2.49 8.55 -20.31
C ALA A 70 -2.29 7.11 -20.77
N VAL A 71 -1.22 6.46 -20.29
CA VAL A 71 -0.86 5.05 -20.55
C VAL A 71 -0.01 4.54 -19.38
N ILE A 72 -0.17 3.27 -19.07
CA ILE A 72 0.67 2.51 -18.16
C ILE A 72 1.45 1.48 -19.00
N ILE A 73 2.77 1.50 -18.93
CA ILE A 73 3.65 0.47 -19.50
C ILE A 73 4.26 -0.29 -18.33
N CYS A 74 3.99 -1.58 -18.24
CA CYS A 74 4.35 -2.38 -17.07
C CYS A 74 5.01 -3.68 -17.48
N ASP A 75 6.12 -4.02 -16.85
CA ASP A 75 6.70 -5.35 -16.98
C ASP A 75 5.83 -6.40 -16.28
N MET A 76 5.81 -7.60 -16.86
CA MET A 76 5.06 -8.72 -16.33
C MET A 76 5.71 -9.29 -15.06
N GLU A 77 7.03 -9.44 -15.11
CA GLU A 77 7.81 -10.13 -14.08
C GLU A 77 8.69 -9.12 -13.33
N MET A 78 8.24 -8.68 -12.17
CA MET A 78 8.95 -7.75 -11.30
C MET A 78 8.95 -8.24 -9.87
N PRO A 79 9.96 -7.88 -9.06
CA PRO A 79 9.95 -8.17 -7.63
C PRO A 79 8.78 -7.46 -6.92
N VAL A 80 8.40 -7.98 -5.76
CA VAL A 80 7.35 -7.45 -4.86
C VAL A 80 5.95 -7.58 -5.44
N MET A 81 5.66 -6.99 -6.60
CA MET A 81 4.36 -7.05 -7.27
C MET A 81 4.55 -6.99 -8.77
N GLY A 82 4.20 -8.06 -9.47
CA GLY A 82 4.25 -8.16 -10.93
C GLY A 82 3.13 -7.40 -11.65
N GLY A 83 3.27 -7.28 -12.99
CA GLY A 83 2.36 -6.48 -13.79
C GLY A 83 0.91 -6.97 -13.80
N LEU A 84 0.66 -8.28 -13.75
CA LEU A 84 -0.70 -8.81 -13.70
C LEU A 84 -1.35 -8.64 -12.32
N ASP A 85 -0.58 -8.76 -11.24
CA ASP A 85 -1.09 -8.48 -9.89
C ASP A 85 -1.45 -7.01 -9.75
N LEU A 86 -0.60 -6.11 -10.27
CA LEU A 86 -0.90 -4.69 -10.33
C LEU A 86 -2.17 -4.41 -11.13
N LEU A 87 -2.31 -4.97 -12.32
CA LEU A 87 -3.50 -4.77 -13.15
C LEU A 87 -4.77 -5.25 -12.43
N THR A 88 -4.70 -6.39 -11.77
CA THR A 88 -5.80 -6.93 -10.97
C THR A 88 -6.16 -5.98 -9.83
N GLU A 89 -5.16 -5.46 -9.11
CA GLU A 89 -5.36 -4.49 -8.04
C GLU A 89 -5.99 -3.19 -8.56
N LEU A 90 -5.47 -2.61 -9.64
CA LEU A 90 -6.01 -1.39 -10.24
C LEU A 90 -7.46 -1.53 -10.72
N ARG A 91 -7.87 -2.73 -11.12
CA ARG A 91 -9.24 -3.01 -11.54
C ARG A 91 -10.25 -2.92 -10.41
N GLU A 92 -9.81 -3.27 -9.20
CA GLU A 92 -10.71 -3.40 -8.05
C GLU A 92 -10.69 -2.18 -7.13
N ARG A 93 -9.63 -1.39 -7.15
CA ARG A 93 -9.54 -0.17 -6.37
C ARG A 93 -10.49 0.91 -6.90
N THR A 94 -11.33 1.43 -6.02
CA THR A 94 -12.31 2.49 -6.37
C THR A 94 -11.71 3.90 -6.32
N ASP A 95 -10.57 4.05 -5.66
CA ASP A 95 -9.86 5.33 -5.49
C ASP A 95 -8.88 5.63 -6.64
N LEU A 96 -8.56 4.65 -7.48
CA LEU A 96 -7.64 4.80 -8.61
C LEU A 96 -8.34 4.72 -9.96
N GLU A 97 -7.91 5.56 -10.92
CA GLU A 97 -8.29 5.45 -12.31
C GLU A 97 -7.25 4.63 -13.09
N ARG A 98 -7.74 3.56 -13.74
CA ARG A 98 -6.90 2.78 -14.65
C ARG A 98 -6.84 3.45 -16.02
N GLY A 99 -5.64 3.76 -16.47
CA GLY A 99 -5.39 4.12 -17.88
C GLY A 99 -5.25 2.89 -18.79
N PRO A 100 -5.05 3.09 -20.12
CA PRO A 100 -4.62 2.04 -21.04
C PRO A 100 -3.39 1.32 -20.51
N PHE A 101 -3.37 -0.03 -20.56
CA PHE A 101 -2.35 -0.85 -19.93
C PHE A 101 -1.61 -1.70 -20.97
N CYS A 102 -0.31 -1.40 -21.16
CA CYS A 102 0.61 -2.19 -21.97
C CYS A 102 1.44 -3.10 -21.06
N LEU A 103 1.35 -4.41 -21.24
CA LEU A 103 2.18 -5.37 -20.51
C LEU A 103 3.41 -5.75 -21.33
N SER A 104 4.61 -5.56 -20.78
CA SER A 104 5.84 -6.06 -21.41
C SER A 104 6.21 -7.44 -20.86
N MET A 105 6.77 -8.31 -21.70
CA MET A 105 7.19 -9.66 -21.32
C MET A 105 8.37 -10.15 -22.17
N ASP A 106 9.29 -10.90 -21.55
CA ASP A 106 10.48 -11.43 -22.21
C ASP A 106 10.18 -12.67 -23.03
N ASN A 107 9.60 -13.68 -22.42
CA ASN A 107 9.30 -14.96 -23.04
C ASN A 107 7.79 -15.10 -23.28
N VAL A 108 7.41 -15.07 -24.55
CA VAL A 108 6.01 -15.20 -24.94
C VAL A 108 5.66 -16.69 -25.04
N SER A 109 4.93 -17.20 -24.03
CA SER A 109 4.25 -18.49 -24.11
C SER A 109 2.77 -18.32 -24.37
N LYS A 110 2.12 -19.36 -24.89
CA LYS A 110 0.67 -19.36 -25.09
C LYS A 110 -0.08 -19.12 -23.78
N GLU A 111 0.43 -19.69 -22.70
CA GLU A 111 -0.15 -19.58 -21.35
C GLU A 111 -0.06 -18.15 -20.82
N LYS A 112 1.11 -17.50 -20.98
CA LYS A 112 1.30 -16.09 -20.58
C LYS A 112 0.40 -15.16 -21.38
N LEU A 113 0.27 -15.38 -22.70
CA LEU A 113 -0.63 -14.61 -23.54
C LEU A 113 -2.09 -14.78 -23.13
N MET A 114 -2.53 -16.02 -22.91
CA MET A 114 -3.89 -16.28 -22.44
C MET A 114 -4.15 -15.60 -21.09
N LEU A 115 -3.20 -15.70 -20.16
CA LEU A 115 -3.29 -15.05 -18.86
C LEU A 115 -3.39 -13.53 -18.98
N ALA A 116 -2.59 -12.90 -19.83
CA ALA A 116 -2.65 -11.47 -20.09
C ALA A 116 -4.00 -11.04 -20.67
N VAL A 117 -4.53 -11.80 -21.66
CA VAL A 117 -5.85 -11.53 -22.26
C VAL A 117 -6.98 -11.71 -21.23
N GLU A 118 -6.95 -12.78 -20.44
CA GLU A 118 -7.95 -13.05 -19.39
C GLU A 118 -7.96 -11.94 -18.31
N ASN A 119 -6.76 -11.42 -18.00
CA ASN A 119 -6.62 -10.26 -17.13
C ASN A 119 -6.94 -8.94 -17.83
N GLY A 120 -7.27 -8.93 -19.14
CA GLY A 120 -7.72 -7.76 -19.90
C GLY A 120 -6.64 -6.71 -20.07
N VAL A 121 -5.42 -7.14 -20.34
CA VAL A 121 -4.34 -6.29 -20.84
C VAL A 121 -4.77 -5.67 -22.16
N ASP A 122 -4.55 -4.37 -22.36
CA ASP A 122 -5.00 -3.67 -23.56
C ASP A 122 -4.01 -3.86 -24.73
N GLU A 123 -2.72 -4.05 -24.43
CA GLU A 123 -1.68 -4.31 -25.44
C GLU A 123 -0.48 -5.06 -24.83
N ILE A 124 0.23 -5.80 -25.66
CA ILE A 124 1.41 -6.57 -25.26
C ILE A 124 2.65 -6.06 -26.01
N LEU A 125 3.70 -5.78 -25.23
CA LEU A 125 5.04 -5.46 -25.69
C LEU A 125 5.94 -6.67 -25.48
N VAL A 126 6.57 -7.16 -26.53
CA VAL A 126 7.51 -8.32 -26.45
C VAL A 126 8.93 -7.79 -26.41
N LYS A 127 9.68 -8.15 -25.39
CA LYS A 127 11.11 -7.83 -25.27
C LYS A 127 11.95 -8.80 -26.13
N PRO A 128 13.04 -8.36 -26.77
CA PRO A 128 13.52 -6.99 -26.80
C PRO A 128 12.72 -6.14 -27.80
N PHE A 129 12.37 -4.91 -27.41
CA PHE A 129 11.68 -3.99 -28.30
C PHE A 129 12.60 -2.83 -28.73
N THR A 130 12.36 -2.34 -29.95
CA THR A 130 13.08 -1.24 -30.56
C THR A 130 12.37 0.09 -30.34
N LEU A 131 13.05 1.17 -30.76
CA LEU A 131 12.50 2.53 -30.79
C LEU A 131 11.14 2.63 -31.52
N GLY A 132 10.94 1.83 -32.56
CA GLY A 132 9.73 1.83 -33.39
C GLY A 132 8.56 1.04 -32.81
N ASP A 133 8.81 0.17 -31.85
CA ASP A 133 7.78 -0.77 -31.36
C ASP A 133 6.83 -0.16 -30.33
N ILE A 134 7.32 0.76 -29.50
CA ILE A 134 6.55 1.34 -28.40
C ILE A 134 5.41 2.26 -28.91
N ALA A 135 5.68 3.11 -29.91
CA ALA A 135 4.71 4.08 -30.40
C ALA A 135 3.40 3.45 -30.94
N PRO A 136 3.46 2.45 -31.84
CA PRO A 136 2.25 1.78 -32.31
C PRO A 136 1.52 1.04 -31.18
N LYS A 137 2.25 0.46 -30.23
CA LYS A 137 1.68 -0.28 -29.09
C LYS A 137 0.95 0.64 -28.11
N VAL A 138 1.53 1.78 -27.76
CA VAL A 138 0.87 2.80 -26.92
C VAL A 138 -0.42 3.31 -27.60
N ARG A 139 -0.38 3.59 -28.90
CA ARG A 139 -1.57 4.00 -29.66
C ARG A 139 -2.62 2.89 -29.74
N SER A 140 -2.19 1.65 -29.87
CA SER A 140 -3.08 0.48 -29.88
C SER A 140 -3.76 0.30 -28.53
N ALA A 141 -3.01 0.32 -27.43
CA ALA A 141 -3.55 0.24 -26.08
C ALA A 141 -4.60 1.33 -25.83
N PHE A 142 -4.29 2.58 -26.23
CA PHE A 142 -5.25 3.68 -26.13
C PHE A 142 -6.55 3.39 -26.90
N LYS A 143 -6.44 2.92 -28.16
CA LYS A 143 -7.61 2.57 -28.98
C LYS A 143 -8.41 1.41 -28.39
N VAL A 144 -7.75 0.36 -27.90
CA VAL A 144 -8.40 -0.81 -27.30
C VAL A 144 -9.12 -0.40 -26.02
N PHE A 145 -8.44 0.31 -25.13
CA PHE A 145 -9.01 0.75 -23.85
C PHE A 145 -10.22 1.69 -24.07
N HIS A 146 -10.14 2.60 -25.02
CA HIS A 146 -11.21 3.55 -25.33
C HIS A 146 -12.25 3.02 -26.33
N ASN A 147 -12.15 1.72 -26.71
CA ASN A 147 -13.18 1.12 -27.56
C ASN A 147 -14.54 1.14 -26.83
N PRO A 148 -15.60 1.67 -27.46
CA PRO A 148 -16.95 1.70 -26.88
C PRO A 148 -17.48 0.34 -26.41
N LYS A 149 -17.05 -0.74 -27.06
CA LYS A 149 -17.45 -2.12 -26.71
C LYS A 149 -16.61 -2.74 -25.59
N ASN A 150 -15.54 -2.07 -25.15
CA ASN A 150 -14.70 -2.56 -24.07
C ASN A 150 -15.43 -2.39 -22.72
N PRO A 151 -15.72 -3.45 -21.97
CA PRO A 151 -16.41 -3.37 -20.68
C PRO A 151 -15.62 -2.60 -19.62
N GLU A 152 -14.30 -2.41 -19.79
CA GLU A 152 -13.46 -1.65 -18.86
C GLU A 152 -13.95 -0.21 -18.68
N LYS A 153 -14.42 0.43 -19.74
CA LYS A 153 -15.00 1.78 -19.64
C LYS A 153 -16.26 1.83 -18.76
N ALA A 154 -17.09 0.79 -18.82
CA ALA A 154 -18.25 0.69 -17.93
C ALA A 154 -17.82 0.41 -16.48
N TYR A 155 -16.77 -0.40 -16.27
CA TYR A 155 -16.20 -0.59 -14.93
C TYR A 155 -15.65 0.73 -14.36
N GLU A 156 -14.89 1.52 -15.15
CA GLU A 156 -14.37 2.80 -14.70
C GLU A 156 -15.50 3.79 -14.38
N LEU A 157 -16.56 3.81 -15.21
CA LEU A 157 -17.74 4.61 -14.94
C LEU A 157 -18.43 4.19 -13.62
N ALA A 158 -18.63 2.89 -13.41
CA ALA A 158 -19.24 2.38 -12.20
C ALA A 158 -18.42 2.73 -10.94
N LYS A 159 -17.08 2.62 -11.03
CA LYS A 159 -16.15 3.01 -9.97
C LYS A 159 -16.22 4.53 -9.70
N ALA A 160 -16.27 5.34 -10.75
CA ALA A 160 -16.42 6.79 -10.61
C ALA A 160 -17.74 7.15 -9.89
N HIS A 161 -18.85 6.54 -10.25
CA HIS A 161 -20.12 6.72 -9.56
C HIS A 161 -20.04 6.30 -8.08
N LEU A 162 -19.36 5.19 -7.79
CA LEU A 162 -19.19 4.72 -6.41
C LEU A 162 -18.35 5.71 -5.58
N ARG A 163 -17.25 6.25 -6.13
CA ARG A 163 -16.44 7.30 -5.49
C ARG A 163 -17.23 8.56 -5.17
N GLU A 164 -18.07 8.97 -6.11
CA GLU A 164 -18.92 10.17 -6.01
C GLU A 164 -20.20 9.92 -5.19
N LYS A 165 -20.34 8.73 -4.61
CA LYS A 165 -21.53 8.30 -3.84
C LYS A 165 -22.84 8.32 -4.63
N ARG A 166 -22.76 8.23 -5.96
CA ARG A 166 -23.91 8.06 -6.86
C ARG A 166 -24.25 6.56 -6.97
N LEU A 167 -24.82 6.02 -5.89
CA LEU A 167 -24.95 4.57 -5.68
C LEU A 167 -25.96 3.93 -6.65
N ASP A 168 -27.05 4.60 -6.99
CA ASP A 168 -28.04 4.12 -7.95
C ASP A 168 -27.46 3.98 -9.36
N GLU A 169 -26.64 4.95 -9.78
CA GLU A 169 -25.95 4.91 -11.07
C GLU A 169 -24.90 3.81 -11.11
N ALA A 170 -24.11 3.68 -10.05
CA ALA A 170 -23.16 2.57 -9.92
C ALA A 170 -23.84 1.21 -10.02
N THR A 171 -24.99 1.05 -9.32
CA THR A 171 -25.80 -0.18 -9.35
C THR A 171 -26.26 -0.51 -10.77
N LYS A 172 -26.80 0.48 -11.52
CA LYS A 172 -27.26 0.27 -12.90
C LYS A 172 -26.14 -0.22 -13.81
N VAL A 173 -24.95 0.38 -13.70
CA VAL A 173 -23.81 -0.01 -14.53
C VAL A 173 -23.30 -1.41 -14.16
N TYR A 174 -23.13 -1.70 -12.88
CA TYR A 174 -22.70 -3.05 -12.45
C TYR A 174 -23.75 -4.13 -12.77
N ALA A 175 -25.04 -3.84 -12.65
CA ALA A 175 -26.10 -4.76 -13.04
C ALA A 175 -26.07 -5.08 -14.54
N ALA A 176 -25.89 -4.06 -15.40
CA ALA A 176 -25.73 -4.25 -16.83
C ALA A 176 -24.46 -5.08 -17.15
N LEU A 177 -23.33 -4.82 -16.48
CA LEU A 177 -22.12 -5.63 -16.62
C LEU A 177 -22.34 -7.09 -16.17
N THR A 178 -23.15 -7.32 -15.13
CA THR A 178 -23.50 -8.66 -14.64
C THR A 178 -24.27 -9.46 -15.70
N GLN A 179 -25.10 -8.81 -16.50
CA GLN A 179 -25.82 -9.41 -17.62
C GLN A 179 -24.94 -9.60 -18.84
N ALA A 180 -24.04 -8.63 -19.12
CA ALA A 180 -23.15 -8.66 -20.28
C ALA A 180 -21.97 -9.63 -20.16
N THR A 181 -21.57 -10.01 -18.92
CA THR A 181 -20.41 -10.85 -18.67
C THR A 181 -20.71 -11.95 -17.65
N ARG A 182 -19.97 -13.07 -17.74
CA ARG A 182 -20.00 -14.12 -16.72
C ARG A 182 -18.93 -13.94 -15.62
N ALA A 183 -18.21 -12.82 -15.65
CA ALA A 183 -17.14 -12.54 -14.69
C ALA A 183 -17.69 -12.37 -13.25
N ALA A 184 -16.86 -12.67 -12.26
CA ALA A 184 -17.18 -12.42 -10.86
C ALA A 184 -17.14 -10.92 -10.49
N ARG A 185 -16.33 -10.14 -11.20
CA ARG A 185 -16.05 -8.74 -10.95
C ARG A 185 -17.28 -7.82 -10.81
N PRO A 186 -18.32 -7.89 -11.68
CA PRO A 186 -19.50 -7.05 -11.51
C PRO A 186 -20.26 -7.31 -10.21
N ALA A 187 -20.34 -8.58 -9.80
CA ALA A 187 -20.99 -8.96 -8.55
C ALA A 187 -20.23 -8.41 -7.32
N VAL A 188 -18.88 -8.39 -7.36
CA VAL A 188 -18.06 -7.72 -6.32
C VAL A 188 -18.35 -6.21 -6.34
N GLY A 189 -18.51 -5.59 -7.51
CA GLY A 189 -18.90 -4.19 -7.64
C GLY A 189 -20.25 -3.90 -6.98
N LEU A 190 -21.27 -4.74 -7.23
CA LEU A 190 -22.58 -4.65 -6.57
C LEU A 190 -22.47 -4.81 -5.05
N ALA A 191 -21.60 -5.72 -4.58
CA ALA A 191 -21.34 -5.87 -3.15
C ALA A 191 -20.76 -4.59 -2.53
N ARG A 192 -19.80 -3.93 -3.18
CA ARG A 192 -19.25 -2.64 -2.72
C ARG A 192 -20.32 -1.54 -2.66
N VAL A 193 -21.22 -1.48 -3.64
CA VAL A 193 -22.35 -0.54 -3.62
C VAL A 193 -23.26 -0.84 -2.43
N ALA A 194 -23.64 -2.10 -2.24
CA ALA A 194 -24.51 -2.52 -1.12
C ALA A 194 -23.86 -2.22 0.25
N ILE A 195 -22.54 -2.37 0.38
CA ILE A 195 -21.79 -1.97 1.59
C ILE A 195 -21.89 -0.46 1.81
N ALA A 196 -21.69 0.34 0.75
CA ALA A 196 -21.80 1.80 0.81
C ALA A 196 -23.22 2.28 1.19
N GLU A 197 -24.24 1.52 0.82
CA GLU A 197 -25.65 1.76 1.23
C GLU A 197 -25.98 1.24 2.63
N GLY A 198 -25.08 0.50 3.29
CA GLY A 198 -25.34 -0.15 4.57
C GLY A 198 -26.19 -1.46 4.46
N LYS A 199 -26.45 -1.96 3.24
CA LYS A 199 -27.25 -3.15 2.95
C LYS A 199 -26.40 -4.43 3.01
N LEU A 200 -25.90 -4.80 4.19
CA LEU A 200 -24.89 -5.85 4.36
C LEU A 200 -25.36 -7.26 3.97
N ASP A 201 -26.68 -7.57 4.15
CA ASP A 201 -27.24 -8.84 3.69
C ASP A 201 -27.24 -8.96 2.16
N LEU A 202 -27.49 -7.85 1.46
CA LEU A 202 -27.41 -7.78 0.01
C LEU A 202 -25.96 -7.91 -0.47
N ALA A 203 -25.03 -7.25 0.20
CA ALA A 203 -23.60 -7.40 -0.09
C ALA A 203 -23.15 -8.87 0.05
N THR A 204 -23.59 -9.56 1.10
CA THR A 204 -23.28 -10.98 1.29
C THR A 204 -23.80 -11.84 0.14
N LYS A 205 -25.01 -11.58 -0.36
CA LYS A 205 -25.58 -12.29 -1.52
C LYS A 205 -24.74 -12.05 -2.79
N HIS A 206 -24.34 -10.81 -3.05
CA HIS A 206 -23.50 -10.49 -4.20
C HIS A 206 -22.10 -11.11 -4.10
N LEU A 207 -21.51 -11.19 -2.90
CA LEU A 207 -20.23 -11.87 -2.70
C LEU A 207 -20.35 -13.39 -2.90
N ALA A 208 -21.46 -13.99 -2.49
CA ALA A 208 -21.73 -15.41 -2.76
C ALA A 208 -21.91 -15.66 -4.27
N GLU A 209 -22.60 -14.78 -4.98
CA GLU A 209 -22.70 -14.82 -6.45
C GLU A 209 -21.33 -14.70 -7.11
N ALA A 210 -20.49 -13.75 -6.68
CA ALA A 210 -19.12 -13.60 -7.20
C ALA A 210 -18.31 -14.88 -7.02
N GLU A 211 -18.36 -15.49 -5.84
CA GLU A 211 -17.66 -16.75 -5.53
C GLU A 211 -18.18 -17.93 -6.37
N SER A 212 -19.48 -17.99 -6.61
CA SER A 212 -20.07 -19.02 -7.50
C SER A 212 -19.62 -18.91 -8.94
N ARG A 213 -19.34 -17.69 -9.43
CA ARG A 213 -18.83 -17.41 -10.77
C ARG A 213 -17.34 -17.70 -10.90
N ASN A 214 -16.55 -17.35 -9.88
CA ASN A 214 -15.12 -17.64 -9.81
C ASN A 214 -14.65 -17.76 -8.34
N LYS A 215 -14.39 -19.00 -7.91
CA LYS A 215 -13.90 -19.32 -6.55
C LYS A 215 -12.55 -18.69 -6.22
N ASN A 216 -11.74 -18.45 -7.24
CA ASN A 216 -10.37 -17.93 -7.10
C ASN A 216 -10.29 -16.42 -7.37
N PHE A 217 -11.42 -15.72 -7.46
CA PHE A 217 -11.42 -14.28 -7.62
C PHE A 217 -11.08 -13.59 -6.30
N VAL A 218 -9.85 -13.19 -6.16
CA VAL A 218 -9.23 -12.71 -4.90
C VAL A 218 -10.04 -11.59 -4.25
N HIS A 219 -10.54 -10.64 -5.07
CA HIS A 219 -11.28 -9.48 -4.56
C HIS A 219 -12.62 -9.82 -3.90
N THR A 220 -13.19 -11.00 -4.14
CA THR A 220 -14.34 -11.49 -3.38
C THR A 220 -14.00 -11.60 -1.89
N PHE A 221 -12.81 -12.13 -1.58
CA PHE A 221 -12.34 -12.29 -0.20
C PHE A 221 -11.90 -10.97 0.42
N VAL A 222 -11.25 -10.09 -0.37
CA VAL A 222 -10.86 -8.75 0.09
C VAL A 222 -12.10 -7.95 0.51
N VAL A 223 -13.12 -7.86 -0.35
CA VAL A 223 -14.35 -7.10 -0.06
C VAL A 223 -15.16 -7.75 1.08
N ARG A 224 -15.13 -9.07 1.17
CA ARG A 224 -15.73 -9.78 2.33
C ARG A 224 -15.02 -9.40 3.63
N GLY A 225 -13.71 -9.36 3.64
CA GLY A 225 -12.91 -8.93 4.79
C GLY A 225 -13.23 -7.48 5.20
N GLU A 226 -13.25 -6.54 4.25
CA GLU A 226 -13.63 -5.14 4.47
C GLU A 226 -15.04 -5.01 5.07
N MET A 227 -16.02 -5.75 4.54
CA MET A 227 -17.39 -5.79 5.05
C MET A 227 -17.44 -6.31 6.49
N LEU A 228 -16.75 -7.41 6.77
CA LEU A 228 -16.72 -8.03 8.09
C LEU A 228 -16.00 -7.15 9.13
N MET A 229 -14.96 -6.40 8.73
CA MET A 229 -14.34 -5.37 9.57
C MET A 229 -15.34 -4.29 9.98
N ALA A 230 -16.13 -3.78 9.02
CA ALA A 230 -17.17 -2.80 9.31
C ALA A 230 -18.23 -3.34 10.29
N GLN A 231 -18.50 -4.65 10.27
CA GLN A 231 -19.37 -5.35 11.20
C GLN A 231 -18.69 -5.69 12.54
N LYS A 232 -17.40 -5.38 12.72
CA LYS A 232 -16.57 -5.76 13.89
C LYS A 232 -16.46 -7.29 14.07
N ARG A 233 -16.65 -8.07 13.01
CA ARG A 233 -16.46 -9.52 12.96
C ARG A 233 -15.01 -9.84 12.59
N PHE A 234 -14.09 -9.51 13.49
CA PHE A 234 -12.66 -9.42 13.20
C PHE A 234 -12.03 -10.77 12.86
N ASP A 235 -12.40 -11.86 13.51
CA ASP A 235 -11.85 -13.19 13.22
C ASP A 235 -12.25 -13.68 11.82
N GLU A 236 -13.49 -13.46 11.42
CA GLU A 236 -13.96 -13.81 10.08
C GLU A 236 -13.35 -12.90 9.01
N ALA A 237 -13.15 -11.62 9.31
CA ALA A 237 -12.44 -10.70 8.43
C ALA A 237 -10.99 -11.13 8.21
N LEU A 238 -10.29 -11.54 9.28
CA LEU A 238 -8.93 -12.05 9.18
C LEU A 238 -8.88 -13.32 8.32
N GLN A 239 -9.83 -14.26 8.50
CA GLN A 239 -9.91 -15.45 7.67
C GLN A 239 -10.14 -15.11 6.18
N ALA A 240 -10.97 -14.11 5.89
CA ALA A 240 -11.17 -13.64 4.52
C ALA A 240 -9.88 -13.06 3.92
N PHE A 241 -9.14 -12.23 4.65
CA PHE A 241 -7.85 -11.71 4.19
C PHE A 241 -6.79 -12.82 4.03
N GLN A 242 -6.76 -13.82 4.91
CA GLN A 242 -5.87 -14.98 4.76
C GLN A 242 -6.18 -15.78 3.49
N ASN A 243 -7.46 -15.96 3.15
CA ASN A 243 -7.87 -16.59 1.89
C ASN A 243 -7.39 -15.76 0.69
N ALA A 244 -7.49 -14.43 0.76
CA ALA A 244 -6.98 -13.55 -0.29
C ALA A 244 -5.45 -13.63 -0.44
N ILE A 245 -4.70 -13.72 0.67
CA ILE A 245 -3.25 -13.92 0.69
C ILE A 245 -2.89 -15.29 0.09
N THR A 246 -3.61 -16.35 0.45
CA THR A 246 -3.37 -17.69 -0.09
C THR A 246 -3.52 -17.74 -1.61
N LEU A 247 -4.50 -17.01 -2.16
CA LEU A 247 -4.73 -16.93 -3.61
C LEU A 247 -3.73 -16.05 -4.34
N SER A 248 -3.15 -15.07 -3.66
CA SER A 248 -2.17 -14.15 -4.25
C SER A 248 -1.14 -13.75 -3.17
N PRO A 249 -0.18 -14.65 -2.86
CA PRO A 249 0.74 -14.49 -1.74
C PRO A 249 1.81 -13.41 -1.96
N LEU A 250 2.00 -12.96 -3.20
CA LEU A 250 3.02 -11.97 -3.54
C LEU A 250 2.48 -10.52 -3.57
N ASN A 251 1.23 -10.29 -3.15
CA ASN A 251 0.68 -8.94 -3.13
C ASN A 251 0.77 -8.31 -1.73
N PRO A 252 1.65 -7.30 -1.53
CA PRO A 252 1.90 -6.70 -0.22
C PRO A 252 0.70 -5.96 0.37
N VAL A 253 -0.23 -5.48 -0.48
CA VAL A 253 -1.43 -4.75 -0.02
C VAL A 253 -2.28 -5.64 0.90
N ARG A 254 -2.36 -6.95 0.61
CA ARG A 254 -3.16 -7.89 1.40
C ARG A 254 -2.55 -8.16 2.78
N TYR A 255 -1.22 -8.25 2.85
CA TYR A 255 -0.52 -8.36 4.13
C TYR A 255 -0.72 -7.11 4.98
N LYS A 256 -0.66 -5.92 4.35
CA LYS A 256 -0.92 -4.65 5.04
C LYS A 256 -2.33 -4.61 5.61
N MET A 257 -3.37 -4.94 4.81
CA MET A 257 -4.77 -4.97 5.28
C MET A 257 -4.97 -5.93 6.47
N ALA A 258 -4.40 -7.13 6.40
CA ALA A 258 -4.50 -8.10 7.49
C ALA A 258 -3.70 -7.67 8.73
N ALA A 259 -2.52 -7.05 8.54
CA ALA A 259 -1.72 -6.50 9.63
C ALA A 259 -2.46 -5.36 10.33
N ASP A 260 -3.02 -4.39 9.59
CA ASP A 260 -3.80 -3.28 10.15
C ASP A 260 -4.95 -3.79 11.01
N LEU A 261 -5.67 -4.83 10.55
CA LEU A 261 -6.70 -5.48 11.35
C LEU A 261 -6.13 -6.08 12.64
N LEU A 262 -5.02 -6.82 12.56
CA LEU A 262 -4.39 -7.45 13.72
C LEU A 262 -3.89 -6.41 14.73
N PHE A 263 -3.36 -5.28 14.26
CA PHE A 263 -3.00 -4.14 15.11
C PHE A 263 -4.23 -3.52 15.79
N GLN A 264 -5.30 -3.31 15.04
CA GLN A 264 -6.56 -2.77 15.57
C GLN A 264 -7.11 -3.62 16.72
N VAL A 265 -7.02 -4.94 16.61
CA VAL A 265 -7.48 -5.87 17.65
C VAL A 265 -6.38 -6.29 18.64
N GLN A 266 -5.21 -5.65 18.59
CA GLN A 266 -4.07 -5.86 19.47
C GLN A 266 -3.50 -7.31 19.44
N ARG A 267 -3.71 -8.04 18.35
CA ARG A 267 -3.17 -9.39 18.14
C ARG A 267 -1.76 -9.35 17.56
N TYR A 268 -0.83 -8.75 18.29
CA TYR A 268 0.53 -8.47 17.83
C TYR A 268 1.35 -9.72 17.50
N ALA A 269 1.15 -10.83 18.22
CA ALA A 269 1.84 -12.09 17.93
C ALA A 269 1.43 -12.66 16.57
N ASP A 270 0.15 -12.58 16.23
CA ASP A 270 -0.37 -13.00 14.93
C ASP A 270 0.12 -12.08 13.81
N ALA A 271 0.21 -10.77 14.09
CA ALA A 271 0.79 -9.80 13.16
C ALA A 271 2.26 -10.13 12.85
N VAL A 272 3.07 -10.50 13.86
CA VAL A 272 4.45 -10.96 13.63
C VAL A 272 4.47 -12.17 12.71
N THR A 273 3.67 -13.20 13.01
CA THR A 273 3.60 -14.44 12.22
C THR A 273 3.23 -14.14 10.75
N LEU A 274 2.22 -13.30 10.55
CA LEU A 274 1.77 -12.89 9.23
C LEU A 274 2.88 -12.14 8.45
N LEU A 275 3.49 -11.14 9.07
CA LEU A 275 4.50 -10.31 8.42
C LEU A 275 5.83 -11.06 8.20
N GLU A 276 6.20 -11.98 9.10
CA GLU A 276 7.34 -12.87 8.86
C GLU A 276 7.07 -13.86 7.72
N SER A 277 5.80 -14.23 7.46
CA SER A 277 5.46 -15.02 6.27
C SER A 277 5.64 -14.22 4.98
N ALA A 278 5.37 -12.89 4.99
CA ALA A 278 5.68 -12.03 3.86
C ALA A 278 7.19 -12.01 3.54
N LEU A 279 8.04 -11.92 4.57
CA LEU A 279 9.50 -12.01 4.39
C LEU A 279 9.94 -13.37 3.79
N LYS A 280 9.28 -14.47 4.17
CA LYS A 280 9.57 -15.79 3.57
C LYS A 280 9.20 -15.89 2.09
N HIS A 281 8.27 -15.07 1.64
CA HIS A 281 7.92 -14.90 0.22
C HIS A 281 8.78 -13.83 -0.48
N GLU A 282 9.86 -13.40 0.17
CA GLU A 282 10.77 -12.36 -0.35
C GLU A 282 10.08 -11.02 -0.63
N LEU A 283 8.94 -10.79 0.02
CA LEU A 283 8.26 -9.51 -0.06
C LEU A 283 9.01 -8.47 0.79
N ASP A 284 9.44 -7.40 0.15
CA ASP A 284 10.01 -6.22 0.80
C ASP A 284 9.23 -4.98 0.34
N PHE A 285 8.32 -4.52 1.19
CA PHE A 285 7.56 -3.31 0.95
C PHE A 285 7.82 -2.28 2.05
N LYS A 286 7.73 -1.01 1.70
CA LYS A 286 8.16 0.15 2.47
C LYS A 286 7.88 0.09 3.98
N ASP A 287 6.71 -0.40 4.37
CA ASP A 287 6.28 -0.37 5.78
C ASP A 287 6.49 -1.71 6.51
N LEU A 288 6.94 -2.77 5.84
CA LEU A 288 7.02 -4.12 6.41
C LEU A 288 7.85 -4.16 7.70
N TYR A 289 9.06 -3.63 7.65
CA TYR A 289 9.96 -3.62 8.80
C TYR A 289 9.46 -2.71 9.92
N HIS A 290 8.75 -1.64 9.57
CA HIS A 290 8.11 -0.77 10.56
C HIS A 290 6.98 -1.51 11.29
N TYR A 291 6.09 -2.20 10.57
CA TYR A 291 5.05 -3.05 11.18
C TYR A 291 5.64 -4.13 12.08
N LEU A 292 6.67 -4.85 11.62
CA LEU A 292 7.36 -5.86 12.45
C LEU A 292 7.96 -5.24 13.71
N SER A 293 8.60 -4.09 13.59
CA SER A 293 9.13 -3.36 14.74
C SER A 293 8.03 -2.95 15.72
N GLN A 294 6.92 -2.42 15.25
CA GLN A 294 5.79 -2.04 16.11
C GLN A 294 5.18 -3.24 16.82
N ALA A 295 4.99 -4.37 16.12
CA ALA A 295 4.44 -5.58 16.72
C ALA A 295 5.37 -6.13 17.82
N HIS A 296 6.66 -6.22 17.55
CA HIS A 296 7.65 -6.64 18.56
C HIS A 296 7.77 -5.65 19.72
N PHE A 297 7.63 -4.35 19.45
CA PHE A 297 7.60 -3.33 20.50
C PHE A 297 6.41 -3.52 21.43
N ALA A 298 5.21 -3.73 20.89
CA ALA A 298 3.99 -3.98 21.65
C ALA A 298 4.11 -5.27 22.51
N LEU A 299 4.83 -6.27 22.00
CA LEU A 299 5.17 -7.52 22.73
C LEU A 299 6.33 -7.36 23.70
N LYS A 300 6.87 -6.13 23.88
CA LYS A 300 8.04 -5.83 24.72
C LYS A 300 9.32 -6.56 24.31
N ALA A 301 9.38 -7.08 23.10
CA ALA A 301 10.55 -7.71 22.50
C ALA A 301 11.48 -6.64 21.88
N TYR A 302 11.99 -5.75 22.72
CA TYR A 302 12.68 -4.52 22.29
C TYR A 302 13.95 -4.78 21.46
N ASP A 303 14.66 -5.88 21.73
CA ASP A 303 15.83 -6.28 20.92
C ASP A 303 15.42 -6.58 19.47
N LYS A 304 14.33 -7.34 19.26
CA LYS A 304 13.81 -7.62 17.93
C LYS A 304 13.24 -6.36 17.27
N ALA A 305 12.48 -5.57 18.03
CA ALA A 305 11.94 -4.32 17.55
C ALA A 305 13.05 -3.38 17.04
N SER A 306 14.17 -3.28 17.80
CA SER A 306 15.31 -2.44 17.40
C SER A 306 15.99 -2.93 16.11
N ARG A 307 16.07 -4.24 15.87
CA ARG A 307 16.62 -4.81 14.62
C ARG A 307 15.74 -4.42 13.42
N TYR A 308 14.44 -4.65 13.51
CA TYR A 308 13.53 -4.34 12.40
C TYR A 308 13.44 -2.83 12.12
N ILE A 309 13.43 -1.97 13.15
CA ILE A 309 13.38 -0.52 12.89
C ILE A 309 14.69 -0.01 12.25
N ARG A 310 15.84 -0.64 12.50
CA ARG A 310 17.09 -0.34 11.78
C ARG A 310 16.98 -0.71 10.30
N SER A 311 16.32 -1.83 9.98
CA SER A 311 16.04 -2.18 8.58
C SER A 311 15.14 -1.13 7.90
N ALA A 312 14.12 -0.62 8.59
CA ALA A 312 13.31 0.49 8.07
C ALA A 312 14.14 1.78 7.87
N LEU A 313 15.05 2.08 8.80
CA LEU A 313 15.93 3.25 8.72
C LEU A 313 16.98 3.14 7.60
N SER A 314 17.30 1.94 7.09
CA SER A 314 18.21 1.82 5.95
C SER A 314 17.64 2.44 4.67
N SER A 315 16.32 2.48 4.52
CA SER A 315 15.62 3.11 3.40
C SER A 315 15.31 4.59 3.65
N ASP A 316 15.15 5.01 4.92
CA ASP A 316 14.85 6.39 5.32
C ASP A 316 15.62 6.77 6.59
N PRO A 317 16.94 7.09 6.48
CA PRO A 317 17.83 7.26 7.63
C PRO A 317 17.51 8.47 8.54
N GLU A 318 16.75 9.44 8.02
CA GLU A 318 16.37 10.66 8.75
C GLU A 318 14.94 10.65 9.25
N ASN A 319 14.24 9.53 9.14
CA ASN A 319 12.87 9.40 9.62
C ASN A 319 12.81 9.54 11.15
N VAL A 320 12.35 10.70 11.59
CA VAL A 320 12.28 11.05 13.01
C VAL A 320 11.39 10.10 13.80
N VAL A 321 10.33 9.55 13.20
CA VAL A 321 9.42 8.59 13.86
C VAL A 321 10.15 7.28 14.11
N TYR A 322 10.88 6.77 13.11
CA TYR A 322 11.66 5.53 13.23
C TYR A 322 12.83 5.69 14.21
N LEU A 323 13.55 6.82 14.11
CA LEU A 323 14.63 7.15 15.06
C LEU A 323 14.10 7.22 16.49
N ASN A 324 12.96 7.86 16.72
CA ASN A 324 12.36 7.94 18.06
C ASN A 324 11.98 6.55 18.60
N GLN A 325 11.40 5.70 17.78
CA GLN A 325 11.09 4.31 18.15
C GLN A 325 12.36 3.51 18.48
N LEU A 326 13.42 3.66 17.66
CA LEU A 326 14.72 3.04 17.95
C LEU A 326 15.28 3.51 19.28
N GLY A 327 15.26 4.82 19.56
CA GLY A 327 15.73 5.39 20.82
C GLY A 327 15.00 4.81 22.03
N ILE A 328 13.67 4.64 21.92
CA ILE A 328 12.87 4.02 22.99
C ILE A 328 13.28 2.54 23.18
N CYS A 329 13.38 1.77 22.10
CA CYS A 329 13.81 0.36 22.17
C CYS A 329 15.18 0.23 22.85
N LEU A 330 16.15 1.04 22.45
CA LEU A 330 17.50 1.05 23.00
C LEU A 330 17.52 1.42 24.49
N LYS A 331 16.68 2.38 24.90
CA LYS A 331 16.52 2.73 26.32
C LYS A 331 15.97 1.55 27.12
N GLU A 332 14.94 0.85 26.60
CA GLU A 332 14.32 -0.29 27.29
C GLU A 332 15.30 -1.48 27.46
N VAL A 333 16.22 -1.68 26.51
CA VAL A 333 17.29 -2.70 26.64
C VAL A 333 18.53 -2.16 27.37
N GLN A 334 18.45 -0.95 27.94
CA GLN A 334 19.53 -0.29 28.68
C GLN A 334 20.79 0.05 27.86
N ASN A 335 20.68 0.09 26.54
CA ASN A 335 21.76 0.57 25.67
C ASN A 335 21.71 2.12 25.57
N PHE A 336 22.01 2.76 26.71
CA PHE A 336 21.85 4.22 26.86
C PHE A 336 22.77 5.03 25.96
N ASP A 337 23.99 4.55 25.68
CA ASP A 337 24.95 5.29 24.87
C ASP A 337 24.51 5.38 23.41
N GLU A 338 23.97 4.31 22.88
CA GLU A 338 23.41 4.31 21.53
C GLU A 338 22.08 5.07 21.46
N ALA A 339 21.20 4.90 22.46
CA ALA A 339 19.96 5.66 22.56
C ALA A 339 20.23 7.17 22.59
N GLN A 340 21.27 7.61 23.30
CA GLN A 340 21.68 9.01 23.35
C GLN A 340 22.12 9.54 21.98
N LYS A 341 22.88 8.73 21.21
CA LYS A 341 23.29 9.09 19.83
C LYS A 341 22.07 9.28 18.94
N VAL A 342 21.11 8.35 19.02
CA VAL A 342 19.85 8.40 18.24
C VAL A 342 19.03 9.64 18.58
N TYR A 343 18.83 9.94 19.88
CA TYR A 343 18.10 11.16 20.26
C TYR A 343 18.84 12.43 19.87
N ASN A 344 20.17 12.44 19.93
CA ASN A 344 20.97 13.57 19.44
C ASN A 344 20.82 13.76 17.93
N GLN A 345 20.73 12.69 17.15
CA GLN A 345 20.46 12.76 15.72
C GLN A 345 19.09 13.41 15.45
N ILE A 346 18.05 13.02 16.16
CA ILE A 346 16.73 13.66 16.04
C ILE A 346 16.81 15.15 16.39
N ILE A 347 17.45 15.49 17.49
CA ILE A 347 17.61 16.88 17.93
C ILE A 347 18.44 17.72 16.96
N LYS A 348 19.33 17.09 16.19
CA LYS A 348 20.07 17.75 15.10
C LYS A 348 19.16 18.06 13.90
N ILE A 349 18.25 17.14 13.56
CA ILE A 349 17.27 17.32 12.49
C ILE A 349 16.20 18.34 12.88
N ASP A 350 15.63 18.17 14.07
CA ASP A 350 14.61 19.03 14.66
C ASP A 350 14.96 19.37 16.13
N PRO A 351 15.61 20.54 16.37
CA PRO A 351 16.09 20.90 17.69
C PRO A 351 15.01 21.02 18.77
N GLU A 352 13.76 21.25 18.38
CA GLU A 352 12.65 21.42 19.29
C GLU A 352 11.71 20.19 19.30
N ASN A 353 12.16 19.05 18.77
CA ASN A 353 11.37 17.84 18.73
C ASN A 353 10.93 17.39 20.13
N ARG A 354 9.65 17.60 20.40
CA ARG A 354 9.03 17.36 21.71
C ARG A 354 9.24 15.94 22.20
N ALA A 355 9.02 14.94 21.31
CA ALA A 355 9.12 13.53 21.66
C ALA A 355 10.56 13.12 21.97
N ALA A 356 11.52 13.55 21.15
CA ALA A 356 12.94 13.22 21.34
C ALA A 356 13.50 13.84 22.62
N LEU A 357 13.20 15.12 22.87
CA LEU A 357 13.66 15.81 24.09
C LEU A 357 13.07 15.15 25.34
N TYR A 358 11.78 14.82 25.33
CA TYR A 358 11.10 14.14 26.42
C TYR A 358 11.66 12.72 26.66
N ASN A 359 11.80 11.91 25.61
CA ASN A 359 12.31 10.55 25.73
C ASN A 359 13.79 10.52 26.15
N LYS A 360 14.58 11.47 25.65
CA LYS A 360 15.97 11.67 26.11
C LYS A 360 16.01 12.05 27.58
N ALA A 361 15.14 12.92 28.06
CA ALA A 361 15.07 13.28 29.46
C ALA A 361 14.74 12.08 30.36
N VAL A 362 13.76 11.25 29.95
CA VAL A 362 13.41 10.02 30.67
C VAL A 362 14.59 9.05 30.70
N MET A 363 15.29 8.90 29.57
CA MET A 363 16.49 8.07 29.48
C MET A 363 17.62 8.59 30.38
N MET A 364 17.91 9.91 30.39
CA MET A 364 18.95 10.52 31.22
C MET A 364 18.68 10.33 32.69
N HIS A 365 17.41 10.45 33.11
CA HIS A 365 17.01 10.16 34.50
C HIS A 365 17.24 8.67 34.86
N THR A 366 16.88 7.74 33.96
CA THR A 366 17.11 6.30 34.17
C THR A 366 18.62 5.94 34.24
N LYS A 367 19.45 6.67 33.47
CA LYS A 367 20.91 6.54 33.47
C LYS A 367 21.54 7.12 34.77
N GLY A 368 20.79 7.94 35.51
CA GLY A 368 21.25 8.62 36.74
C GLY A 368 21.64 10.10 36.55
N ASP A 369 21.58 10.63 35.33
CA ASP A 369 21.85 12.03 35.04
C ASP A 369 20.57 12.89 35.24
N HIS A 370 20.28 13.10 36.50
CA HIS A 370 19.07 13.78 36.96
C HIS A 370 19.04 15.27 36.55
N ALA A 371 20.21 15.94 36.59
CA ALA A 371 20.29 17.35 36.24
C ALA A 371 19.98 17.62 34.77
N GLU A 372 20.54 16.81 33.87
CA GLU A 372 20.28 16.94 32.43
C GLU A 372 18.82 16.56 32.10
N ALA A 373 18.25 15.56 32.78
CA ALA A 373 16.84 15.19 32.63
C ALA A 373 15.89 16.36 32.94
N ILE A 374 16.09 17.05 34.06
CA ILE A 374 15.31 18.23 34.43
C ILE A 374 15.46 19.33 33.38
N LYS A 375 16.67 19.65 32.97
CA LYS A 375 16.95 20.69 31.99
C LYS A 375 16.26 20.41 30.64
N LEU A 376 16.25 19.16 30.19
CA LEU A 376 15.56 18.77 28.95
C LEU A 376 14.03 18.91 29.09
N LEU A 377 13.44 18.52 30.23
CA LEU A 377 11.99 18.70 30.47
C LEU A 377 11.61 20.18 30.55
N GLU A 378 12.42 21.01 31.17
CA GLU A 378 12.22 22.47 31.20
C GLU A 378 12.28 23.07 29.79
N ARG A 379 13.22 22.60 28.95
CA ARG A 379 13.29 23.00 27.55
C ARG A 379 12.03 22.63 26.78
N VAL A 380 11.52 21.41 26.97
CA VAL A 380 10.25 20.97 26.37
C VAL A 380 9.10 21.88 26.81
N LEU A 381 8.96 22.14 28.09
CA LEU A 381 7.86 22.93 28.65
C LEU A 381 7.92 24.42 28.32
N LYS A 382 9.10 24.94 28.01
CA LYS A 382 9.26 26.32 27.53
C LYS A 382 8.59 26.53 26.16
N LYS A 383 8.60 25.50 25.30
CA LYS A 383 7.98 25.54 23.96
C LYS A 383 6.57 24.93 23.93
N HIS A 384 6.33 23.94 24.77
CA HIS A 384 5.10 23.17 24.86
C HIS A 384 4.55 23.17 26.29
N PRO A 385 4.09 24.33 26.80
CA PRO A 385 3.63 24.44 28.18
C PRO A 385 2.41 23.57 28.49
N GLU A 386 1.64 23.18 27.48
CA GLU A 386 0.49 22.28 27.56
C GLU A 386 0.85 20.80 27.72
N PHE A 387 2.13 20.41 27.54
CA PHE A 387 2.53 19.01 27.55
C PHE A 387 2.51 18.40 28.96
N GLY A 388 1.36 17.89 29.36
CA GLY A 388 1.09 17.39 30.71
C GLY A 388 2.04 16.28 31.16
N GLN A 389 2.44 15.37 30.26
CA GLN A 389 3.40 14.31 30.58
C GLN A 389 4.76 14.86 31.02
N ALA A 390 5.26 15.90 30.36
CA ALA A 390 6.52 16.53 30.75
C ALA A 390 6.41 17.27 32.09
N LYS A 391 5.26 17.92 32.36
CA LYS A 391 5.00 18.55 33.69
C LYS A 391 5.04 17.52 34.81
N SER A 392 4.29 16.44 34.65
CA SER A 392 4.22 15.38 35.67
C SER A 392 5.60 14.75 35.90
N LYS A 393 6.37 14.50 34.86
CA LYS A 393 7.74 13.95 34.99
C LYS A 393 8.71 14.96 35.61
N LEU A 394 8.60 16.24 35.31
CA LEU A 394 9.44 17.28 35.92
C LEU A 394 9.17 17.37 37.43
N GLU A 395 7.93 17.35 37.83
CA GLU A 395 7.55 17.36 39.26
C GLU A 395 8.04 16.08 39.98
N GLU A 396 7.86 14.92 39.36
CA GLU A 396 8.36 13.64 39.87
C GLU A 396 9.88 13.69 40.10
N TYR A 397 10.65 14.14 39.09
CA TYR A 397 12.10 14.18 39.14
C TYR A 397 12.62 15.22 40.13
N ARG A 398 11.95 16.34 40.33
CA ARG A 398 12.31 17.32 41.34
C ARG A 398 12.08 16.83 42.78
N LYS A 399 11.06 15.94 42.97
CA LYS A 399 10.74 15.38 44.29
C LYS A 399 11.59 14.16 44.64
N SER A 400 11.85 13.31 43.69
CA SER A 400 12.54 12.01 43.93
C SER A 400 14.03 12.09 44.10
N GLY A 401 14.68 13.21 43.72
CA GLY A 401 16.13 13.30 43.69
C GLY A 401 16.75 12.35 42.65
N PRO A 402 18.08 12.19 42.61
CA PRO A 402 18.72 11.31 41.64
C PRO A 402 18.28 9.85 41.79
N ALA A 403 17.81 9.25 40.69
CA ALA A 403 17.45 7.84 40.66
C ALA A 403 18.64 6.99 41.08
N LYS A 404 18.43 5.96 41.90
CA LYS A 404 19.48 4.95 42.15
C LYS A 404 19.83 4.33 40.79
N ALA A 405 21.08 4.46 40.39
CA ALA A 405 21.57 3.87 39.14
C ALA A 405 21.15 2.38 39.07
N ALA A 406 20.51 1.98 37.96
CA ALA A 406 20.16 0.59 37.76
C ALA A 406 21.45 -0.25 37.72
N PRO A 407 21.52 -1.41 38.35
CA PRO A 407 22.73 -2.24 38.32
C PRO A 407 23.03 -2.61 36.88
N ALA A 408 24.28 -2.38 36.47
CA ALA A 408 24.78 -2.81 35.18
C ALA A 408 24.56 -4.32 35.00
N LYS A 409 23.95 -4.74 33.88
CA LYS A 409 23.90 -6.16 33.54
C LYS A 409 25.34 -6.69 33.44
N PRO A 410 25.68 -7.83 34.08
CA PRO A 410 26.98 -8.44 33.87
C PRO A 410 27.14 -8.75 32.38
N GLY A 411 28.29 -8.34 31.83
CA GLY A 411 28.59 -8.47 30.40
C GLY A 411 28.45 -9.91 29.95
N ALA A 412 27.78 -10.13 28.84
CA ALA A 412 27.92 -11.35 28.07
C ALA A 412 29.32 -11.32 27.45
N ALA A 413 30.19 -12.17 27.99
CA ALA A 413 31.47 -12.51 27.39
C ALA A 413 31.24 -13.41 26.16
#